data_c0a3e987828f70f8bc78360e716a4e62
#
_entry.id   c0a3e987828f70f8bc78360e716a4e62
#
_cell.length_a   1.000
_cell.length_b   1.000
_cell.length_c   1.000
_cell.angle_alpha   90.00
_cell.angle_beta   90.00
_cell.angle_gamma   90.00
#
_symmetry.space_group_name_H-M   'P 1'
#
loop_
_entity.id
_entity.type
_entity.pdbx_description
1 polymer ?
#
loop_
_entity_poly.entity_id
_entity_poly.type
_entity_poly.pdbx_seq_one_letter_code
_entity_poly.pdbx_strand_id
1 'polypeptide(L)'
;MAVVVPLEDRRLKAVLSYPHFSNAHYEAVLGDLRALGVEWVVLAGGLEVGDARLIGKGCTSVVCIGMIGDRQVALKIRRSDSSRESLEAEASNLEFANSCGVGPRLFGARKNAIAMEHIRGQNFVRWLEGKPHTEAVRRAVVDILGQCLSLDMNGLDHGELSEAKKHIIINEDGKACIIDFESASRSRKRRNLTSVVSYLFFKESVSRLLAMHINWDKKVLTDIMKGYKADPSERVLVTLTSHLKLY
;
A
#
# COMPACT_ATOMS: atom_id res chain seq x y z
N MET A 1 17.30 -6.40 16.67
CA MET A 1 16.13 -7.03 17.31
C MET A 1 15.00 -6.02 17.36
N ALA A 2 13.73 -6.44 17.23
CA ALA A 2 12.58 -5.58 17.44
C ALA A 2 12.43 -5.30 18.95
N VAL A 3 12.20 -4.05 19.31
CA VAL A 3 12.01 -3.62 20.70
C VAL A 3 10.60 -3.09 20.86
N VAL A 4 9.84 -3.62 21.80
CA VAL A 4 8.48 -3.16 22.14
C VAL A 4 8.60 -2.12 23.23
N VAL A 5 7.95 -0.97 23.04
CA VAL A 5 8.00 0.16 23.98
C VAL A 5 6.60 0.73 24.23
N PRO A 6 6.29 1.23 25.44
CA PRO A 6 5.05 1.93 25.70
C PRO A 6 4.99 3.27 24.96
N LEU A 7 3.80 3.84 24.79
CA LEU A 7 3.62 5.10 24.05
C LEU A 7 4.39 6.29 24.66
N GLU A 8 4.69 6.25 25.94
CA GLU A 8 5.42 7.29 26.68
C GLU A 8 6.95 7.18 26.57
N ASP A 9 7.45 6.14 25.87
CA ASP A 9 8.90 5.95 25.72
C ASP A 9 9.54 7.15 25.00
N ARG A 10 10.63 7.67 25.56
CA ARG A 10 11.34 8.86 25.05
C ARG A 10 11.78 8.74 23.58
N ARG A 11 12.06 7.52 23.11
CA ARG A 11 12.46 7.24 21.72
C ARG A 11 11.36 7.55 20.72
N LEU A 12 10.09 7.51 21.14
CA LEU A 12 8.95 7.81 20.29
C LEU A 12 8.77 9.31 20.04
N LYS A 13 9.36 10.19 20.84
CA LYS A 13 9.25 11.66 20.61
C LYS A 13 9.69 12.06 19.20
N ALA A 14 10.80 11.49 18.72
CA ALA A 14 11.31 11.77 17.38
C ALA A 14 10.40 11.19 16.28
N VAL A 15 9.71 10.08 16.54
CA VAL A 15 8.79 9.42 15.60
C VAL A 15 7.46 10.14 15.53
N LEU A 16 6.83 10.37 16.69
CA LEU A 16 5.49 10.95 16.79
C LEU A 16 5.45 12.45 16.43
N SER A 17 6.61 13.11 16.37
CA SER A 17 6.74 14.50 15.94
C SER A 17 7.77 14.68 14.82
N TYR A 18 7.96 13.65 13.98
CA TYR A 18 8.88 13.71 12.85
C TYR A 18 8.42 14.74 11.79
N PRO A 19 9.34 15.51 11.13
CA PRO A 19 10.81 15.51 11.30
C PRO A 19 11.29 16.44 12.42
N HIS A 20 10.47 17.42 12.84
CA HIS A 20 10.84 18.44 13.82
C HIS A 20 9.97 18.32 15.06
N PHE A 21 10.63 18.23 16.20
CA PHE A 21 9.88 18.11 17.46
C PHE A 21 9.02 19.35 17.71
N SER A 22 7.74 19.11 17.92
CA SER A 22 6.76 20.09 18.39
C SER A 22 5.94 19.42 19.49
N ASN A 23 5.94 20.01 20.68
CA ASN A 23 5.19 19.45 21.80
C ASN A 23 3.70 19.36 21.50
N ALA A 24 3.12 20.38 20.88
CA ALA A 24 1.71 20.39 20.50
C ALA A 24 1.35 19.27 19.51
N HIS A 25 2.21 19.04 18.49
CA HIS A 25 2.00 17.95 17.54
C HIS A 25 2.19 16.58 18.20
N TYR A 26 3.23 16.43 19.03
CA TYR A 26 3.50 15.20 19.77
C TYR A 26 2.31 14.79 20.65
N GLU A 27 1.79 15.71 21.47
CA GLU A 27 0.64 15.45 22.35
C GLU A 27 -0.63 15.13 21.56
N ALA A 28 -0.87 15.82 20.43
CA ALA A 28 -2.01 15.54 19.56
C ALA A 28 -1.92 14.12 18.95
N VAL A 29 -0.75 13.71 18.44
CA VAL A 29 -0.53 12.35 17.93
C VAL A 29 -0.68 11.31 19.02
N LEU A 30 -0.10 11.55 20.19
CA LEU A 30 -0.19 10.66 21.34
C LEU A 30 -1.65 10.46 21.80
N GLY A 31 -2.43 11.54 21.85
CA GLY A 31 -3.86 11.49 22.14
C GLY A 31 -4.64 10.67 21.11
N ASP A 32 -4.34 10.87 19.81
CA ASP A 32 -4.96 10.11 18.72
C ASP A 32 -4.64 8.62 18.80
N LEU A 33 -3.39 8.26 19.11
CA LEU A 33 -2.98 6.85 19.24
C LEU A 33 -3.67 6.18 20.44
N ARG A 34 -3.76 6.87 21.59
CA ARG A 34 -4.52 6.38 22.76
C ARG A 34 -6.00 6.19 22.42
N ALA A 35 -6.61 7.14 21.70
CA ALA A 35 -8.00 7.05 21.28
C ALA A 35 -8.25 5.92 20.26
N LEU A 36 -7.21 5.44 19.56
CA LEU A 36 -7.24 4.24 18.72
C LEU A 36 -6.99 2.94 19.49
N GLY A 37 -6.75 3.01 20.80
CA GLY A 37 -6.45 1.85 21.64
C GLY A 37 -5.03 1.32 21.48
N VAL A 38 -4.11 2.12 20.94
CA VAL A 38 -2.69 1.73 20.83
C VAL A 38 -2.05 1.80 22.21
N GLU A 39 -1.42 0.72 22.65
CA GLU A 39 -0.76 0.63 23.95
C GLU A 39 0.77 0.63 23.81
N TRP A 40 1.26 -0.01 22.75
CA TRP A 40 2.68 -0.22 22.52
C TRP A 40 3.06 0.07 21.08
N VAL A 41 4.34 0.42 20.87
CA VAL A 41 4.96 0.57 19.56
C VAL A 41 6.14 -0.39 19.46
N VAL A 42 6.26 -1.04 18.31
CA VAL A 42 7.36 -1.95 18.00
C VAL A 42 8.39 -1.20 17.16
N LEU A 43 9.55 -0.93 17.75
CA LEU A 43 10.67 -0.30 17.07
C LEU A 43 11.36 -1.33 16.15
N ALA A 44 10.88 -1.46 14.93
CA ALA A 44 11.37 -2.40 13.93
C ALA A 44 11.31 -1.78 12.53
N GLY A 45 12.10 -2.34 11.62
CA GLY A 45 12.15 -1.90 10.22
C GLY A 45 13.53 -1.47 9.77
N GLY A 46 13.63 -1.05 8.53
CA GLY A 46 14.90 -0.66 7.89
C GLY A 46 15.21 0.83 7.91
N LEU A 47 14.29 1.66 8.44
CA LEU A 47 14.46 3.11 8.46
C LEU A 47 14.74 3.59 9.89
N GLU A 48 15.76 4.43 10.06
CA GLU A 48 16.13 5.00 11.36
C GLU A 48 15.63 6.43 11.49
N VAL A 49 15.02 6.74 12.64
CA VAL A 49 14.58 8.08 13.04
C VAL A 49 14.95 8.27 14.52
N GLY A 50 16.01 9.05 14.78
CA GLY A 50 16.62 9.10 16.10
C GLY A 50 17.04 7.70 16.54
N ASP A 51 16.67 7.31 17.75
CA ASP A 51 16.95 5.98 18.33
C ASP A 51 15.88 4.93 17.97
N ALA A 52 14.93 5.25 17.08
CA ALA A 52 13.83 4.38 16.69
C ALA A 52 14.00 3.81 15.28
N ARG A 53 13.41 2.64 15.03
CA ARG A 53 13.31 2.03 13.70
C ARG A 53 11.87 1.98 13.24
N LEU A 54 11.66 2.28 11.96
CA LEU A 54 10.35 2.36 11.31
C LEU A 54 10.28 1.45 10.09
N ILE A 55 9.06 1.09 9.69
CA ILE A 55 8.80 0.29 8.49
C ILE A 55 8.57 1.13 7.24
N GLY A 56 8.20 2.42 7.38
CA GLY A 56 7.96 3.31 6.25
C GLY A 56 8.15 4.79 6.57
N LYS A 57 8.50 5.57 5.53
CA LYS A 57 8.58 7.02 5.58
C LYS A 57 8.17 7.59 4.23
N GLY A 58 7.12 8.41 4.25
CA GLY A 58 6.60 9.15 3.10
C GLY A 58 6.82 10.67 3.23
N CYS A 59 6.26 11.41 2.28
CA CYS A 59 6.30 12.87 2.30
C CYS A 59 5.41 13.46 3.41
N THR A 60 4.28 12.84 3.71
CA THR A 60 3.25 13.36 4.64
C THR A 60 3.20 12.60 5.95
N SER A 61 3.74 11.37 6.00
CA SER A 61 3.61 10.46 7.13
C SER A 61 4.84 9.58 7.34
N VAL A 62 4.95 9.02 8.54
CA VAL A 62 5.81 7.89 8.88
C VAL A 62 4.96 6.68 9.23
N VAL A 63 5.49 5.47 9.04
CA VAL A 63 4.78 4.23 9.36
C VAL A 63 5.61 3.39 10.32
N CYS A 64 5.01 3.05 11.45
CA CYS A 64 5.58 2.13 12.45
C CYS A 64 4.61 0.99 12.76
N ILE A 65 5.07 0.03 13.54
CA ILE A 65 4.22 -1.07 14.02
C ILE A 65 3.71 -0.70 15.41
N GLY A 66 2.41 -0.82 15.62
CA GLY A 66 1.77 -0.68 16.95
C GLY A 66 1.13 -1.97 17.40
N MET A 67 0.68 -1.95 18.67
CA MET A 67 -0.11 -3.02 19.29
C MET A 67 -1.42 -2.45 19.79
N ILE A 68 -2.52 -3.11 19.45
CA ILE A 68 -3.87 -2.88 19.99
C ILE A 68 -4.32 -4.20 20.60
N GLY A 69 -4.25 -4.31 21.93
CA GLY A 69 -4.31 -5.60 22.61
C GLY A 69 -3.20 -6.52 22.07
N ASP A 70 -3.53 -7.75 21.70
CA ASP A 70 -2.59 -8.74 21.14
C ASP A 70 -2.35 -8.60 19.62
N ARG A 71 -2.99 -7.62 18.97
CA ARG A 71 -2.91 -7.46 17.52
C ARG A 71 -1.82 -6.48 17.13
N GLN A 72 -0.89 -6.91 16.26
CA GLN A 72 0.00 -5.99 15.56
C GLN A 72 -0.74 -5.25 14.44
N VAL A 73 -0.56 -3.93 14.40
CA VAL A 73 -1.12 -3.03 13.40
C VAL A 73 -0.03 -2.16 12.77
N ALA A 74 -0.22 -1.74 11.53
CA ALA A 74 0.56 -0.65 10.96
C ALA A 74 -0.08 0.68 11.40
N LEU A 75 0.73 1.55 11.96
CA LEU A 75 0.36 2.91 12.35
C LEU A 75 0.95 3.88 11.36
N LYS A 76 0.10 4.52 10.55
CA LYS A 76 0.51 5.66 9.71
C LYS A 76 0.28 6.94 10.51
N ILE A 77 1.36 7.67 10.77
CA ILE A 77 1.39 8.84 11.65
C ILE A 77 1.74 10.06 10.81
N ARG A 78 0.93 11.11 10.91
CA ARG A 78 1.13 12.36 10.18
C ARG A 78 2.41 13.05 10.66
N ARG A 79 3.22 13.53 9.72
CA ARG A 79 4.42 14.31 10.02
C ARG A 79 4.08 15.71 10.51
N SER A 80 4.94 16.29 11.35
CA SER A 80 4.79 17.66 11.85
C SER A 80 4.90 18.73 10.76
N ASP A 81 5.61 18.43 9.66
CA ASP A 81 5.79 19.29 8.48
C ASP A 81 4.87 18.92 7.30
N SER A 82 3.89 18.04 7.53
CA SER A 82 2.96 17.61 6.48
C SER A 82 2.14 18.78 5.95
N SER A 83 2.05 18.90 4.62
CA SER A 83 1.13 19.82 3.96
C SER A 83 -0.34 19.44 4.12
N ARG A 84 -0.62 18.22 4.57
CA ARG A 84 -1.99 17.76 4.87
C ARG A 84 -2.32 18.05 6.33
N GLU A 85 -3.50 18.60 6.57
CA GLU A 85 -3.97 18.91 7.91
C GLU A 85 -4.42 17.67 8.69
N SER A 86 -4.86 16.63 7.97
CA SER A 86 -5.36 15.38 8.55
C SER A 86 -5.11 14.18 7.63
N LEU A 87 -5.19 12.97 8.21
CA LEU A 87 -5.17 11.69 7.50
C LEU A 87 -6.58 11.13 7.23
N GLU A 88 -7.64 11.84 7.58
CA GLU A 88 -9.03 11.37 7.49
C GLU A 88 -9.46 11.10 6.04
N ALA A 89 -9.02 11.92 5.09
CA ALA A 89 -9.32 11.70 3.68
C ALA A 89 -8.69 10.40 3.16
N GLU A 90 -7.46 10.09 3.55
CA GLU A 90 -6.81 8.81 3.24
C GLU A 90 -7.53 7.65 3.88
N ALA A 91 -7.90 7.77 5.15
CA ALA A 91 -8.65 6.74 5.86
C ALA A 91 -10.01 6.46 5.20
N SER A 92 -10.73 7.49 4.76
CA SER A 92 -11.99 7.34 4.01
C SER A 92 -11.78 6.62 2.67
N ASN A 93 -10.68 6.92 1.96
CA ASN A 93 -10.33 6.22 0.72
C ASN A 93 -9.97 4.75 0.98
N LEU A 94 -9.23 4.47 2.06
CA LEU A 94 -8.88 3.10 2.47
C LEU A 94 -10.12 2.31 2.89
N GLU A 95 -11.04 2.91 3.64
CA GLU A 95 -12.31 2.30 4.04
C GLU A 95 -13.13 1.93 2.79
N PHE A 96 -13.21 2.84 1.81
CA PHE A 96 -13.86 2.58 0.54
C PHE A 96 -13.15 1.45 -0.24
N ALA A 97 -11.81 1.45 -0.31
CA ALA A 97 -11.05 0.37 -0.93
C ALA A 97 -11.32 -0.98 -0.23
N ASN A 98 -11.43 -0.98 1.11
CA ASN A 98 -11.80 -2.18 1.87
C ASN A 98 -13.20 -2.69 1.52
N SER A 99 -14.17 -1.82 1.25
CA SER A 99 -15.51 -2.23 0.76
C SER A 99 -15.45 -2.89 -0.61
N CYS A 100 -14.40 -2.61 -1.39
CA CYS A 100 -14.09 -3.24 -2.67
C CYS A 100 -13.21 -4.51 -2.54
N GLY A 101 -12.89 -4.94 -1.31
CA GLY A 101 -11.99 -6.07 -1.05
C GLY A 101 -10.51 -5.77 -1.32
N VAL A 102 -10.09 -4.49 -1.31
CA VAL A 102 -8.73 -4.06 -1.65
C VAL A 102 -8.09 -3.30 -0.49
N GLY A 103 -6.77 -3.46 -0.36
CA GLY A 103 -5.95 -2.76 0.63
C GLY A 103 -5.89 -3.43 1.99
N PRO A 104 -5.02 -2.93 2.89
CA PRO A 104 -4.96 -3.38 4.27
C PRO A 104 -6.26 -3.00 4.99
N ARG A 105 -6.76 -3.89 5.85
CA ARG A 105 -7.98 -3.63 6.62
C ARG A 105 -7.77 -2.41 7.53
N LEU A 106 -8.66 -1.43 7.43
CA LEU A 106 -8.71 -0.28 8.35
C LEU A 106 -9.27 -0.74 9.71
N PHE A 107 -8.59 -0.40 10.81
CA PHE A 107 -9.08 -0.64 12.17
C PHE A 107 -9.60 0.64 12.82
N GLY A 108 -9.07 1.79 12.44
CA GLY A 108 -9.53 3.09 12.91
C GLY A 108 -8.65 4.23 12.41
N ALA A 109 -9.17 5.42 12.49
CA ALA A 109 -8.46 6.63 12.11
C ALA A 109 -8.79 7.80 13.02
N ARG A 110 -7.85 8.72 13.13
CA ARG A 110 -7.94 10.02 13.77
C ARG A 110 -7.20 11.05 12.90
N LYS A 111 -7.29 12.31 13.27
CA LYS A 111 -6.67 13.41 12.55
C LYS A 111 -5.21 13.15 12.18
N ASN A 112 -4.41 12.62 13.11
CA ASN A 112 -2.96 12.46 12.94
C ASN A 112 -2.50 11.01 12.85
N ALA A 113 -3.40 10.01 12.92
CA ALA A 113 -3.03 8.61 12.91
C ALA A 113 -4.09 7.73 12.23
N ILE A 114 -3.61 6.72 11.49
CA ILE A 114 -4.41 5.61 10.96
C ILE A 114 -3.84 4.31 11.54
N ALA A 115 -4.71 3.46 12.09
CA ALA A 115 -4.40 2.09 12.47
C ALA A 115 -4.99 1.14 11.41
N MET A 116 -4.15 0.35 10.79
CA MET A 116 -4.54 -0.57 9.72
C MET A 116 -3.77 -1.89 9.83
N GLU A 117 -4.20 -2.88 9.08
CA GLU A 117 -3.54 -4.18 9.01
C GLU A 117 -2.06 -4.04 8.64
N HIS A 118 -1.21 -4.70 9.42
CA HIS A 118 0.21 -4.79 9.12
C HIS A 118 0.45 -5.92 8.11
N ILE A 119 0.60 -5.54 6.84
CA ILE A 119 0.93 -6.50 5.77
C ILE A 119 2.41 -6.87 5.90
N ARG A 120 2.66 -8.07 6.46
CA ARG A 120 4.02 -8.63 6.53
C ARG A 120 4.42 -9.15 5.17
N GLY A 121 5.52 -8.65 4.62
CA GLY A 121 5.94 -9.03 3.28
C GLY A 121 7.00 -8.11 2.67
N GLN A 122 7.13 -8.17 1.37
CA GLN A 122 8.07 -7.38 0.60
C GLN A 122 7.35 -6.64 -0.53
N ASN A 123 7.88 -5.48 -0.94
CA ASN A 123 7.38 -4.87 -2.17
C ASN A 123 7.58 -5.83 -3.37
N PHE A 124 6.67 -5.75 -4.31
CA PHE A 124 6.57 -6.68 -5.44
C PHE A 124 7.88 -6.83 -6.22
N VAL A 125 8.61 -5.74 -6.47
CA VAL A 125 9.88 -5.78 -7.23
C VAL A 125 10.95 -6.53 -6.45
N ARG A 126 11.14 -6.22 -5.16
CA ARG A 126 12.11 -6.91 -4.32
C ARG A 126 11.77 -8.39 -4.16
N TRP A 127 10.47 -8.71 -4.09
CA TRP A 127 10.02 -10.11 -4.06
C TRP A 127 10.38 -10.84 -5.36
N LEU A 128 10.18 -10.22 -6.54
CA LEU A 128 10.59 -10.78 -7.84
C LEU A 128 12.10 -10.98 -7.95
N GLU A 129 12.90 -10.05 -7.43
CA GLU A 129 14.38 -10.17 -7.36
C GLU A 129 14.82 -11.41 -6.56
N GLY A 130 14.02 -11.85 -5.59
CA GLY A 130 14.20 -13.09 -4.85
C GLY A 130 13.94 -14.37 -5.66
N LYS A 131 13.58 -14.26 -6.95
CA LYS A 131 13.32 -15.37 -7.89
C LYS A 131 12.27 -16.35 -7.36
N PRO A 132 11.06 -15.89 -7.05
CA PRO A 132 9.97 -16.77 -6.59
C PRO A 132 9.59 -17.79 -7.67
N HIS A 133 8.89 -18.84 -7.27
CA HIS A 133 8.39 -19.84 -8.20
C HIS A 133 7.40 -19.22 -9.20
N THR A 134 7.46 -19.63 -10.47
CA THR A 134 6.66 -19.06 -11.57
C THR A 134 5.16 -19.04 -11.26
N GLU A 135 4.64 -20.09 -10.66
CA GLU A 135 3.24 -20.18 -10.29
C GLU A 135 2.84 -19.16 -9.21
N ALA A 136 3.74 -18.86 -8.27
CA ALA A 136 3.51 -17.78 -7.29
C ALA A 136 3.48 -16.40 -7.96
N VAL A 137 4.35 -16.17 -8.97
CA VAL A 137 4.35 -14.92 -9.74
C VAL A 137 3.04 -14.75 -10.51
N ARG A 138 2.55 -15.82 -11.17
CA ARG A 138 1.28 -15.78 -11.90
C ARG A 138 0.12 -15.44 -10.98
N ARG A 139 0.01 -16.12 -9.81
CA ARG A 139 -1.03 -15.81 -8.81
C ARG A 139 -0.95 -14.37 -8.33
N ALA A 140 0.23 -13.88 -7.98
CA ALA A 140 0.41 -12.49 -7.54
C ALA A 140 -0.02 -11.49 -8.63
N VAL A 141 0.28 -11.75 -9.91
CA VAL A 141 -0.16 -10.90 -11.02
C VAL A 141 -1.68 -10.92 -11.16
N VAL A 142 -2.33 -12.10 -11.05
CA VAL A 142 -3.80 -12.21 -11.04
C VAL A 142 -4.41 -11.38 -9.92
N ASP A 143 -3.87 -11.48 -8.70
CA ASP A 143 -4.34 -10.72 -7.54
C ASP A 143 -4.21 -9.21 -7.78
N ILE A 144 -3.07 -8.75 -8.31
CA ILE A 144 -2.84 -7.32 -8.61
C ILE A 144 -3.84 -6.81 -9.65
N LEU A 145 -4.02 -7.54 -10.76
CA LEU A 145 -4.96 -7.16 -11.82
C LEU A 145 -6.40 -7.16 -11.30
N GLY A 146 -6.79 -8.15 -10.51
CA GLY A 146 -8.12 -8.26 -9.90
C GLY A 146 -8.42 -7.11 -8.96
N GLN A 147 -7.48 -6.75 -8.06
CA GLN A 147 -7.63 -5.61 -7.17
C GLN A 147 -7.77 -4.29 -7.94
N CYS A 148 -6.94 -4.06 -8.97
CA CYS A 148 -7.03 -2.87 -9.81
C CYS A 148 -8.38 -2.77 -10.54
N LEU A 149 -8.85 -3.89 -11.08
CA LEU A 149 -10.16 -3.95 -11.72
C LEU A 149 -11.29 -3.67 -10.73
N SER A 150 -11.24 -4.26 -9.53
CA SER A 150 -12.23 -4.02 -8.47
C SER A 150 -12.31 -2.53 -8.13
N LEU A 151 -11.18 -1.85 -7.95
CA LEU A 151 -11.13 -0.40 -7.71
C LEU A 151 -11.75 0.39 -8.88
N ASP A 152 -11.41 0.03 -10.13
CA ASP A 152 -11.94 0.70 -11.33
C ASP A 152 -13.46 0.55 -11.43
N MET A 153 -13.99 -0.67 -11.21
CA MET A 153 -15.43 -0.96 -11.31
C MET A 153 -16.23 -0.25 -10.21
N ASN A 154 -15.64 -0.07 -9.02
CA ASN A 154 -16.28 0.61 -7.90
C ASN A 154 -16.02 2.12 -7.84
N GLY A 155 -15.25 2.68 -8.75
CA GLY A 155 -15.13 4.13 -8.87
C GLY A 155 -14.03 4.80 -8.07
N LEU A 156 -13.03 4.06 -7.57
CA LEU A 156 -11.86 4.61 -6.90
C LEU A 156 -10.63 4.55 -7.80
N ASP A 157 -10.01 5.69 -8.07
CA ASP A 157 -8.69 5.75 -8.71
C ASP A 157 -7.61 5.91 -7.64
N HIS A 158 -6.68 4.97 -7.55
CA HIS A 158 -5.58 5.01 -6.59
C HIS A 158 -4.61 6.18 -6.84
N GLY A 159 -4.36 6.51 -8.10
CA GLY A 159 -3.57 7.66 -8.52
C GLY A 159 -2.08 7.40 -8.74
N GLU A 160 -1.48 6.37 -8.15
CA GLU A 160 -0.02 6.16 -8.17
C GLU A 160 0.43 4.82 -8.76
N LEU A 161 -0.49 4.02 -9.32
CA LEU A 161 -0.17 2.68 -9.82
C LEU A 161 0.66 2.65 -11.11
N SER A 162 0.90 3.79 -11.74
CA SER A 162 1.90 3.91 -12.82
C SER A 162 3.34 3.79 -12.32
N GLU A 163 3.57 4.03 -11.02
CA GLU A 163 4.82 3.91 -10.29
C GLU A 163 4.67 2.99 -9.05
N ALA A 164 4.02 1.85 -9.24
CA ALA A 164 3.54 0.98 -8.17
C ALA A 164 4.63 0.30 -7.32
N LYS A 165 5.93 0.63 -7.51
CA LYS A 165 7.06 0.02 -6.78
C LYS A 165 6.86 0.01 -5.26
N LYS A 166 6.23 1.06 -4.70
CA LYS A 166 6.01 1.22 -3.27
C LYS A 166 4.59 0.85 -2.83
N HIS A 167 3.70 0.59 -3.78
CA HIS A 167 2.26 0.47 -3.54
C HIS A 167 1.72 -0.95 -3.67
N ILE A 168 2.60 -1.93 -3.93
CA ILE A 168 2.24 -3.35 -3.97
C ILE A 168 3.17 -4.14 -3.06
N ILE A 169 2.59 -4.81 -2.06
CA ILE A 169 3.29 -5.74 -1.17
C ILE A 169 2.82 -7.15 -1.49
N ILE A 170 3.77 -8.09 -1.56
CA ILE A 170 3.47 -9.53 -1.53
C ILE A 170 3.67 -9.99 -0.09
N ASN A 171 2.60 -10.48 0.52
CA ASN A 171 2.63 -10.96 1.89
C ASN A 171 3.32 -12.33 2.02
N GLU A 172 3.47 -12.81 3.26
CA GLU A 172 4.10 -14.11 3.56
C GLU A 172 3.36 -15.30 2.94
N ASP A 173 2.05 -15.17 2.67
CA ASP A 173 1.23 -16.19 1.98
C ASP A 173 1.32 -16.10 0.45
N GLY A 174 2.10 -15.17 -0.09
CA GLY A 174 2.25 -14.95 -1.53
C GLY A 174 1.12 -14.16 -2.19
N LYS A 175 0.21 -13.56 -1.40
CA LYS A 175 -0.89 -12.71 -1.89
C LYS A 175 -0.43 -11.27 -2.08
N ALA A 176 -0.89 -10.64 -3.15
CA ALA A 176 -0.66 -9.23 -3.36
C ALA A 176 -1.63 -8.36 -2.56
N CYS A 177 -1.13 -7.22 -2.06
CA CYS A 177 -1.93 -6.19 -1.42
C CYS A 177 -1.51 -4.81 -1.96
N ILE A 178 -2.47 -4.06 -2.48
CA ILE A 178 -2.29 -2.66 -2.87
C ILE A 178 -2.41 -1.81 -1.61
N ILE A 179 -1.45 -0.90 -1.38
CA ILE A 179 -1.36 -0.08 -0.18
C ILE A 179 -1.22 1.40 -0.54
N ASP A 180 -1.44 2.28 0.45
CA ASP A 180 -1.21 3.73 0.37
C ASP A 180 -2.23 4.47 -0.51
N PHE A 181 -3.42 4.70 0.04
CA PHE A 181 -4.54 5.37 -0.63
C PHE A 181 -4.53 6.90 -0.44
N GLU A 182 -3.37 7.48 -0.12
CA GLU A 182 -3.20 8.92 0.12
C GLU A 182 -3.61 9.77 -1.08
N SER A 183 -3.23 9.35 -2.29
CA SER A 183 -3.53 10.02 -3.55
C SER A 183 -4.82 9.53 -4.21
N ALA A 184 -5.58 8.64 -3.56
CA ALA A 184 -6.77 8.06 -4.16
C ALA A 184 -7.91 9.08 -4.28
N SER A 185 -8.77 8.90 -5.28
CA SER A 185 -9.87 9.83 -5.58
C SER A 185 -11.06 9.11 -6.23
N ARG A 186 -12.27 9.43 -5.76
CA ARG A 186 -13.54 8.98 -6.34
C ARG A 186 -14.08 9.89 -7.45
N SER A 187 -13.52 11.07 -7.59
CA SER A 187 -13.93 12.06 -8.62
C SER A 187 -13.06 12.03 -9.88
N ARG A 188 -11.85 11.46 -9.79
CA ARG A 188 -10.93 11.35 -10.91
C ARG A 188 -11.29 10.17 -11.82
N LYS A 189 -10.95 10.27 -13.13
CA LYS A 189 -11.11 9.15 -14.06
C LYS A 189 -10.26 7.95 -13.59
N ARG A 190 -10.90 6.81 -13.42
CA ARG A 190 -10.27 5.55 -12.97
C ARG A 190 -9.30 5.02 -14.02
N ARG A 191 -8.12 4.62 -13.59
CA ARG A 191 -7.03 4.15 -14.47
C ARG A 191 -6.19 3.06 -13.82
N ASN A 192 -6.66 2.45 -12.74
CA ASN A 192 -5.86 1.51 -11.95
C ASN A 192 -5.35 0.35 -12.80
N LEU A 193 -6.27 -0.36 -13.49
CA LEU A 193 -5.90 -1.51 -14.32
C LEU A 193 -4.94 -1.11 -15.46
N THR A 194 -5.23 -0.01 -16.17
CA THR A 194 -4.35 0.43 -17.27
C THR A 194 -2.99 0.91 -16.77
N SER A 195 -2.94 1.56 -15.60
CA SER A 195 -1.71 2.03 -14.98
C SER A 195 -0.84 0.86 -14.51
N VAL A 196 -1.45 -0.12 -13.83
CA VAL A 196 -0.69 -1.28 -13.36
C VAL A 196 -0.22 -2.19 -14.49
N VAL A 197 -1.02 -2.38 -15.54
CA VAL A 197 -0.59 -3.12 -16.75
C VAL A 197 0.60 -2.42 -17.39
N SER A 198 0.57 -1.10 -17.51
CA SER A 198 1.72 -0.32 -18.00
C SER A 198 2.95 -0.51 -17.11
N TYR A 199 2.79 -0.44 -15.80
CA TYR A 199 3.87 -0.63 -14.83
C TYR A 199 4.48 -2.04 -14.91
N LEU A 200 3.65 -3.08 -14.94
CA LEU A 200 4.11 -4.46 -14.92
C LEU A 200 4.79 -4.89 -16.23
N PHE A 201 4.19 -4.57 -17.37
CA PHE A 201 4.55 -5.16 -18.65
C PHE A 201 5.31 -4.23 -19.61
N PHE A 202 5.33 -2.92 -19.34
CA PHE A 202 6.01 -1.95 -20.21
C PHE A 202 7.14 -1.20 -19.50
N LYS A 203 7.14 -1.07 -18.17
CA LYS A 203 8.25 -0.47 -17.43
C LYS A 203 9.42 -1.44 -17.39
N GLU A 204 10.53 -1.09 -18.03
CA GLU A 204 11.66 -1.98 -18.30
C GLU A 204 12.21 -2.68 -17.04
N SER A 205 12.34 -1.95 -15.93
CA SER A 205 12.85 -2.47 -14.65
C SER A 205 11.99 -3.59 -14.05
N VAL A 206 10.70 -3.63 -14.36
CA VAL A 206 9.75 -4.64 -13.85
C VAL A 206 9.51 -5.72 -14.90
N SER A 207 9.29 -5.31 -16.16
CA SER A 207 8.96 -6.23 -17.25
C SER A 207 10.08 -7.24 -17.53
N ARG A 208 11.36 -6.87 -17.34
CA ARG A 208 12.49 -7.80 -17.43
C ARG A 208 12.42 -8.93 -16.39
N LEU A 209 12.04 -8.61 -15.15
CA LEU A 209 11.87 -9.61 -14.10
C LEU A 209 10.67 -10.52 -14.38
N LEU A 210 9.55 -9.93 -14.82
CA LEU A 210 8.34 -10.68 -15.15
C LEU A 210 8.53 -11.59 -16.37
N ALA A 211 9.33 -11.20 -17.36
CA ALA A 211 9.59 -11.99 -18.57
C ALA A 211 10.26 -13.35 -18.29
N MET A 212 10.84 -13.55 -17.11
CA MET A 212 11.35 -14.86 -16.66
C MET A 212 10.23 -15.84 -16.31
N HIS A 213 9.00 -15.35 -16.09
CA HIS A 213 7.88 -16.13 -15.58
C HIS A 213 6.63 -16.09 -16.46
N ILE A 214 6.45 -15.02 -17.23
CA ILE A 214 5.25 -14.75 -18.03
C ILE A 214 5.69 -14.25 -19.40
N ASN A 215 5.07 -14.77 -20.46
CA ASN A 215 5.23 -14.29 -21.82
C ASN A 215 4.04 -13.43 -22.23
N TRP A 216 4.28 -12.34 -22.96
CA TRP A 216 3.21 -11.49 -23.49
C TRP A 216 3.60 -10.84 -24.82
N ASP A 217 2.58 -10.52 -25.61
CA ASP A 217 2.70 -9.65 -26.78
C ASP A 217 2.29 -8.22 -26.38
N LYS A 218 3.20 -7.26 -26.56
CA LYS A 218 2.95 -5.85 -26.21
C LYS A 218 1.82 -5.22 -27.04
N LYS A 219 1.69 -5.60 -28.31
CA LYS A 219 0.64 -5.10 -29.19
C LYS A 219 -0.73 -5.59 -28.71
N VAL A 220 -0.84 -6.88 -28.43
CA VAL A 220 -2.08 -7.49 -27.91
C VAL A 220 -2.48 -6.84 -26.57
N LEU A 221 -1.55 -6.69 -25.62
CA LEU A 221 -1.84 -6.01 -24.35
C LEU A 221 -2.31 -4.55 -24.57
N THR A 222 -1.68 -3.84 -25.53
CA THR A 222 -2.08 -2.48 -25.86
C THR A 222 -3.51 -2.43 -26.40
N ASP A 223 -3.87 -3.37 -27.28
CA ASP A 223 -5.20 -3.42 -27.88
C ASP A 223 -6.28 -3.83 -26.84
N ILE A 224 -5.98 -4.79 -25.94
CA ILE A 224 -6.85 -5.12 -24.80
C ILE A 224 -7.08 -3.87 -23.94
N MET A 225 -6.03 -3.11 -23.62
CA MET A 225 -6.16 -1.92 -22.78
C MET A 225 -6.89 -0.76 -23.49
N LYS A 226 -6.78 -0.63 -24.81
CA LYS A 226 -7.59 0.32 -25.59
C LYS A 226 -9.08 -0.04 -25.54
N GLY A 227 -9.41 -1.32 -25.74
CA GLY A 227 -10.77 -1.84 -25.61
C GLY A 227 -11.35 -1.57 -24.23
N TYR A 228 -10.60 -1.87 -23.17
CA TYR A 228 -11.00 -1.60 -21.78
C TYR A 228 -11.25 -0.11 -21.50
N LYS A 229 -10.43 0.79 -22.04
CA LYS A 229 -10.62 2.24 -21.89
C LYS A 229 -11.89 2.76 -22.56
N ALA A 230 -12.30 2.13 -23.65
CA ALA A 230 -13.51 2.48 -24.40
C ALA A 230 -14.77 1.92 -23.72
N ASP A 231 -14.69 0.67 -23.26
CA ASP A 231 -15.80 -0.04 -22.59
C ASP A 231 -15.26 -0.81 -21.37
N PRO A 232 -15.19 -0.18 -20.18
CA PRO A 232 -14.74 -0.84 -18.96
C PRO A 232 -15.68 -1.97 -18.54
N SER A 233 -15.17 -3.19 -18.51
CA SER A 233 -15.95 -4.36 -18.10
C SER A 233 -15.07 -5.40 -17.39
N GLU A 234 -15.67 -6.23 -16.53
CA GLU A 234 -15.01 -7.32 -15.81
C GLU A 234 -14.43 -8.40 -16.76
N ARG A 235 -14.96 -8.51 -17.98
CA ARG A 235 -14.49 -9.45 -19.01
C ARG A 235 -13.03 -9.25 -19.38
N VAL A 236 -12.50 -8.03 -19.19
CA VAL A 236 -11.10 -7.72 -19.45
C VAL A 236 -10.15 -8.60 -18.64
N LEU A 237 -10.52 -8.97 -17.40
CA LEU A 237 -9.67 -9.81 -16.56
C LEU A 237 -9.49 -11.21 -17.17
N VAL A 238 -10.57 -11.81 -17.66
CA VAL A 238 -10.52 -13.11 -18.36
C VAL A 238 -9.64 -13.00 -19.60
N THR A 239 -9.80 -11.94 -20.40
CA THR A 239 -9.01 -11.70 -21.60
C THR A 239 -7.52 -11.55 -21.27
N LEU A 240 -7.18 -10.76 -20.22
CA LEU A 240 -5.81 -10.57 -19.78
C LEU A 240 -5.17 -11.86 -19.26
N THR A 241 -5.88 -12.57 -18.36
CA THR A 241 -5.35 -13.81 -17.76
C THR A 241 -5.16 -14.92 -18.79
N SER A 242 -6.04 -15.01 -19.77
CA SER A 242 -5.91 -15.95 -20.90
C SER A 242 -4.71 -15.60 -21.79
N HIS A 243 -4.56 -14.31 -22.18
CA HIS A 243 -3.42 -13.87 -23.00
C HIS A 243 -2.08 -14.09 -22.30
N LEU A 244 -2.02 -13.78 -21.00
CA LEU A 244 -0.82 -13.92 -20.17
C LEU A 244 -0.58 -15.36 -19.69
N LYS A 245 -1.48 -16.30 -19.97
CA LYS A 245 -1.44 -17.72 -19.53
C LYS A 245 -1.19 -17.84 -18.02
N LEU A 246 -2.01 -17.13 -17.24
CA LEU A 246 -1.85 -17.06 -15.78
C LEU A 246 -2.54 -18.22 -15.03
N TYR A 247 -3.26 -19.08 -15.74
CA TYR A 247 -3.90 -20.30 -15.23
C TYR A 247 -3.30 -21.53 -15.91
#